data_f7812408946302f9a95a149484eaf206
#
_entry.id   f7812408946302f9a95a149484eaf206
#
_cell.length_a   1.000
_cell.length_b   1.000
_cell.length_c   1.000
_cell.angle_alpha   90.00
_cell.angle_beta   90.00
_cell.angle_gamma   90.00
#
_symmetry.space_group_name_H-M   'P 1'
#
loop_
_entity.id
_entity.type
_entity.pdbx_description
1 polymer ?
#
loop_
_entity_poly.entity_id
_entity_poly.type
_entity_poly.pdbx_seq_one_letter_code
_entity_poly.pdbx_strand_id
1 'polypeptide(L)'
;MEYRILGKTGLRVSRMGFGGIPIQKIDAERTRQLMLQLRDAGVNYIDTARVYTVSESFLGQALEGIRQDFILASKSMSRDRESMARDIDISLENLRTDHIELYQVHNRSAADLEKIGEGSFVGHIFVSHNNLLKN
;
A
#
# COMPACT_ATOMS: atom_id res chain seq x y z
N MET A 1 12.32 5.11 -17.51
CA MET A 1 11.30 5.55 -16.51
C MET A 1 11.83 6.77 -15.78
N GLU A 2 11.02 7.81 -15.61
CA GLU A 2 11.33 8.93 -14.71
C GLU A 2 10.90 8.62 -13.29
N TYR A 3 11.65 9.14 -12.31
CA TYR A 3 11.35 8.99 -10.87
C TYR A 3 11.24 10.35 -10.20
N ARG A 4 10.44 10.42 -9.14
CA ARG A 4 10.24 11.61 -8.30
C ARG A 4 10.27 11.23 -6.83
N ILE A 5 10.64 12.17 -5.99
CA ILE A 5 10.45 12.01 -4.54
C ILE A 5 8.97 12.32 -4.22
N LEU A 6 8.33 11.41 -3.53
CA LEU A 6 6.92 11.54 -3.15
C LEU A 6 6.79 12.50 -1.96
N GLY A 7 6.52 13.77 -2.25
CA GLY A 7 6.36 14.80 -1.23
C GLY A 7 7.55 14.87 -0.26
N LYS A 8 7.27 14.78 1.05
CA LYS A 8 8.27 14.81 2.13
C LYS A 8 8.66 13.41 2.63
N THR A 9 8.21 12.35 1.99
CA THR A 9 8.41 10.97 2.45
C THR A 9 9.84 10.44 2.25
N GLY A 10 10.60 11.05 1.34
CA GLY A 10 11.88 10.52 0.89
C GLY A 10 11.76 9.33 -0.09
N LEU A 11 10.57 8.81 -0.32
CA LEU A 11 10.34 7.67 -1.23
C LEU A 11 10.55 8.11 -2.69
N ARG A 12 11.45 7.43 -3.37
CA ARG A 12 11.74 7.64 -4.79
C ARG A 12 10.84 6.75 -5.64
N VAL A 13 9.72 7.28 -6.08
CA VAL A 13 8.71 6.55 -6.86
C VAL A 13 8.83 6.80 -8.35
N SER A 14 8.47 5.80 -9.16
CA SER A 14 8.31 5.98 -10.61
C SER A 14 7.16 6.96 -10.86
N ARG A 15 7.31 7.81 -11.88
CA ARG A 15 6.30 8.79 -12.26
C ARG A 15 4.97 8.15 -12.68
N MET A 16 5.04 6.94 -13.18
CA MET A 16 3.89 6.07 -13.45
C MET A 16 3.80 5.03 -12.33
N GLY A 17 2.64 4.94 -11.67
CA GLY A 17 2.33 3.92 -10.68
C GLY A 17 1.33 2.90 -11.23
N PHE A 18 1.26 1.75 -10.60
CA PHE A 18 0.28 0.72 -10.91
C PHE A 18 -0.82 0.69 -9.86
N GLY A 19 -2.08 0.78 -10.29
CA GLY A 19 -3.26 0.66 -9.43
C GLY A 19 -3.78 -0.77 -9.35
N GLY A 20 -3.98 -1.29 -8.15
CA GLY A 20 -4.33 -2.69 -7.88
C GLY A 20 -5.78 -3.11 -8.19
N ILE A 21 -6.69 -2.18 -8.53
CA ILE A 21 -8.09 -2.54 -8.83
C ILE A 21 -8.21 -3.60 -9.95
N PRO A 22 -7.50 -3.51 -11.09
CA PRO A 22 -7.61 -4.50 -12.16
C PRO A 22 -7.20 -5.92 -11.76
N ILE A 23 -6.36 -6.09 -10.74
CA ILE A 23 -5.91 -7.39 -10.23
C ILE A 23 -7.10 -8.27 -9.81
N GLN A 24 -8.21 -7.68 -9.37
CA GLN A 24 -9.41 -8.41 -8.98
C GLN A 24 -10.05 -9.22 -10.13
N LYS A 25 -9.63 -8.99 -11.38
CA LYS A 25 -10.17 -9.63 -12.58
C LYS A 25 -9.23 -10.67 -13.21
N ILE A 26 -8.07 -10.89 -12.60
CA ILE A 26 -7.06 -11.85 -13.06
C ILE A 26 -6.68 -12.77 -11.91
N ASP A 27 -5.94 -13.84 -12.20
CA ASP A 27 -5.42 -14.76 -11.20
C ASP A 27 -4.03 -14.34 -10.67
N ALA A 28 -3.55 -15.07 -9.67
CA ALA A 28 -2.27 -14.79 -9.04
C ALA A 28 -1.08 -14.95 -10.01
N GLU A 29 -1.15 -15.94 -10.92
CA GLU A 29 -0.08 -16.17 -11.91
C GLU A 29 0.04 -15.01 -12.90
N ARG A 30 -1.09 -14.55 -13.44
CA ARG A 30 -1.12 -13.36 -14.30
C ARG A 30 -0.69 -12.10 -13.58
N THR A 31 -1.05 -11.98 -12.28
CA THR A 31 -0.56 -10.90 -11.44
C THR A 31 0.97 -10.96 -11.33
N ARG A 32 1.55 -12.14 -11.13
CA ARG A 32 3.00 -12.33 -11.09
C ARG A 32 3.69 -11.87 -12.38
N GLN A 33 3.18 -12.32 -13.52
CA GLN A 33 3.70 -11.93 -14.82
C GLN A 33 3.62 -10.42 -15.04
N LEU A 34 2.52 -9.79 -14.65
CA LEU A 34 2.34 -8.34 -14.71
C LEU A 34 3.35 -7.60 -13.83
N MET A 35 3.59 -8.06 -12.59
CA MET A 35 4.59 -7.44 -11.71
C MET A 35 5.99 -7.51 -12.27
N LEU A 36 6.37 -8.62 -12.88
CA LEU A 36 7.67 -8.75 -13.55
C LEU A 36 7.79 -7.76 -14.72
N GLN A 37 6.77 -7.64 -15.56
CA GLN A 37 6.76 -6.68 -16.66
C GLN A 37 6.84 -5.22 -16.18
N LEU A 38 6.12 -4.87 -15.11
CA LEU A 38 6.16 -3.54 -14.50
C LEU A 38 7.55 -3.20 -13.96
N ARG A 39 8.17 -4.15 -13.25
CA ARG A 39 9.54 -4.02 -12.76
C ARG A 39 10.53 -3.77 -13.90
N ASP A 40 10.47 -4.59 -14.96
CA ASP A 40 11.35 -4.48 -16.12
C ASP A 40 11.13 -3.17 -16.89
N ALA A 41 9.92 -2.61 -16.86
CA ALA A 41 9.60 -1.28 -17.37
C ALA A 41 10.04 -0.14 -16.43
N GLY A 42 10.55 -0.46 -15.23
CA GLY A 42 11.00 0.50 -14.23
C GLY A 42 9.87 1.11 -13.40
N VAL A 43 8.67 0.51 -13.38
CA VAL A 43 7.60 0.90 -12.47
C VAL A 43 7.85 0.28 -11.11
N ASN A 44 7.98 1.12 -10.07
CA ASN A 44 8.27 0.66 -8.72
C ASN A 44 7.19 1.06 -7.68
N TYR A 45 6.10 1.72 -8.09
CA TYR A 45 5.05 2.15 -7.18
C TYR A 45 3.75 1.41 -7.46
N ILE A 46 3.24 0.72 -6.44
CA ILE A 46 1.99 -0.07 -6.50
C ILE A 46 1.04 0.48 -5.44
N ASP A 47 -0.18 0.82 -5.86
CA ASP A 47 -1.24 1.34 -5.01
C ASP A 47 -2.42 0.37 -4.97
N THR A 48 -2.68 -0.23 -3.80
CA THR A 48 -3.80 -1.15 -3.55
C THR A 48 -4.66 -0.67 -2.38
N ALA A 49 -5.58 -1.50 -1.90
CA ALA A 49 -6.41 -1.21 -0.74
C ALA A 49 -7.04 -2.49 -0.16
N ARG A 50 -7.35 -2.47 1.15
CA ARG A 50 -8.09 -3.52 1.87
C ARG A 50 -9.40 -3.91 1.16
N VAL A 51 -10.13 -2.91 0.63
CA VAL A 51 -11.43 -3.13 -0.03
C VAL A 51 -11.33 -3.70 -1.45
N TYR A 52 -10.12 -3.87 -1.98
CA TYR A 52 -9.93 -4.46 -3.33
C TYR A 52 -9.87 -6.00 -3.26
N THR A 53 -10.76 -6.60 -2.46
CA THR A 53 -11.00 -8.04 -2.29
C THR A 53 -9.71 -8.89 -2.27
N VAL A 54 -9.31 -9.45 -3.40
CA VAL A 54 -8.14 -10.34 -3.54
C VAL A 54 -6.82 -9.62 -3.90
N SER A 55 -6.86 -8.29 -4.14
CA SER A 55 -5.72 -7.57 -4.69
C SER A 55 -4.47 -7.67 -3.80
N GLU A 56 -4.61 -7.45 -2.47
CA GLU A 56 -3.48 -7.57 -1.54
C GLU A 56 -2.91 -9.00 -1.53
N SER A 57 -3.75 -10.02 -1.48
CA SER A 57 -3.28 -11.41 -1.42
C SER A 57 -2.64 -11.89 -2.72
N PHE A 58 -3.12 -11.43 -3.86
CA PHE A 58 -2.49 -11.73 -5.16
C PHE A 58 -1.17 -10.99 -5.33
N LEU A 59 -1.09 -9.73 -4.87
CA LEU A 59 0.18 -8.99 -4.82
C LEU A 59 1.18 -9.67 -3.90
N GLY A 60 0.77 -10.13 -2.72
CA GLY A 60 1.64 -10.84 -1.78
C GLY A 60 2.27 -12.09 -2.40
N GLN A 61 1.50 -12.86 -3.17
CA GLN A 61 2.00 -14.02 -3.91
C GLN A 61 2.91 -13.58 -5.09
N ALA A 62 2.46 -12.58 -5.85
CA ALA A 62 3.14 -12.13 -7.04
C ALA A 62 4.50 -11.46 -6.76
N LEU A 63 4.67 -10.85 -5.60
CA LEU A 63 5.89 -10.12 -5.22
C LEU A 63 6.92 -10.99 -4.50
N GLU A 64 6.65 -12.27 -4.28
CA GLU A 64 7.61 -13.19 -3.65
C GLU A 64 8.95 -13.18 -4.40
N GLY A 65 10.05 -12.88 -3.67
CA GLY A 65 11.40 -12.77 -4.21
C GLY A 65 11.72 -11.46 -4.95
N ILE A 66 10.73 -10.59 -5.17
CA ILE A 66 10.91 -9.27 -5.83
C ILE A 66 10.26 -8.12 -5.06
N ARG A 67 9.83 -8.35 -3.81
CA ARG A 67 9.13 -7.36 -2.97
C ARG A 67 9.93 -6.05 -2.82
N GLN A 68 11.24 -6.17 -2.65
CA GLN A 68 12.17 -5.06 -2.46
C GLN A 68 12.29 -4.12 -3.67
N ASP A 69 11.83 -4.55 -4.84
CA ASP A 69 11.86 -3.74 -6.07
C ASP A 69 10.69 -2.75 -6.13
N PHE A 70 9.74 -2.85 -5.18
CA PHE A 70 8.51 -2.07 -5.19
C PHE A 70 8.28 -1.30 -3.90
N ILE A 71 7.71 -0.12 -4.05
CA ILE A 71 7.12 0.70 -3.00
C ILE A 71 5.62 0.39 -2.98
N LEU A 72 5.13 -0.18 -1.88
CA LEU A 72 3.71 -0.51 -1.72
C LEU A 72 2.96 0.59 -0.99
N ALA A 73 1.82 0.96 -1.55
CA ALA A 73 0.80 1.74 -0.88
C ALA A 73 -0.47 0.91 -0.71
N SER A 74 -1.05 0.91 0.50
CA SER A 74 -2.37 0.34 0.74
C SER A 74 -3.25 1.31 1.53
N LYS A 75 -4.53 0.98 1.68
CA LYS A 75 -5.54 1.88 2.28
C LYS A 75 -6.55 1.09 3.08
N SER A 76 -7.04 1.70 4.17
CA SER A 76 -8.15 1.16 4.95
C SER A 76 -9.34 2.12 5.01
N MET A 77 -10.54 1.57 5.09
CA MET A 77 -11.78 2.32 5.36
C MET A 77 -11.97 2.60 6.86
N SER A 78 -11.13 2.08 7.73
CA SER A 78 -11.20 2.26 9.18
C SER A 78 -11.12 3.73 9.60
N ARG A 79 -11.81 4.08 10.68
CA ARG A 79 -12.01 5.45 11.14
C ARG A 79 -11.52 5.69 12.57
N ASP A 80 -11.06 4.65 13.23
CA ASP A 80 -10.47 4.72 14.57
C ASP A 80 -9.13 3.97 14.58
N ARG A 81 -8.35 4.23 15.63
CA ARG A 81 -6.98 3.70 15.77
C ARG A 81 -6.95 2.18 15.85
N GLU A 82 -7.88 1.59 16.57
CA GLU A 82 -7.87 0.15 16.83
C GLU A 82 -8.24 -0.65 15.58
N SER A 83 -9.28 -0.24 14.86
CA SER A 83 -9.66 -0.87 13.60
C SER A 83 -8.61 -0.64 12.51
N MET A 84 -7.96 0.53 12.48
CA MET A 84 -6.86 0.81 11.57
C MET A 84 -5.66 -0.11 11.84
N ALA A 85 -5.30 -0.33 13.11
CA ALA A 85 -4.21 -1.23 13.47
C ALA A 85 -4.50 -2.67 13.00
N ARG A 86 -5.72 -3.18 13.25
CA ARG A 86 -6.13 -4.49 12.74
C ARG A 86 -6.07 -4.60 11.22
N ASP A 87 -6.51 -3.56 10.51
CA ASP A 87 -6.45 -3.55 9.04
C ASP A 87 -5.02 -3.55 8.51
N ILE A 88 -4.10 -2.86 9.20
CA ILE A 88 -2.68 -2.87 8.86
C ILE A 88 -2.10 -4.29 9.02
N ASP A 89 -2.38 -4.97 10.14
CA ASP A 89 -1.90 -6.33 10.37
C ASP A 89 -2.41 -7.29 9.29
N ILE A 90 -3.69 -7.19 8.92
CA ILE A 90 -4.28 -8.00 7.84
C ILE A 90 -3.63 -7.64 6.48
N SER A 91 -3.35 -6.38 6.22
CA SER A 91 -2.66 -5.98 4.98
C SER A 91 -1.24 -6.54 4.90
N LEU A 92 -0.48 -6.52 6.00
CA LEU A 92 0.86 -7.10 6.07
C LEU A 92 0.82 -8.62 5.82
N GLU A 93 -0.14 -9.31 6.42
CA GLU A 93 -0.36 -10.75 6.20
C GLU A 93 -0.72 -11.07 4.75
N ASN A 94 -1.70 -10.37 4.17
CA ASN A 94 -2.12 -10.56 2.79
C ASN A 94 -1.00 -10.28 1.79
N LEU A 95 -0.26 -9.19 1.99
CA LEU A 95 0.85 -8.77 1.14
C LEU A 95 2.13 -9.60 1.39
N ARG A 96 2.12 -10.50 2.40
CA ARG A 96 3.26 -11.35 2.77
C ARG A 96 4.55 -10.56 2.98
N THR A 97 4.45 -9.44 3.69
CA THR A 97 5.56 -8.52 3.91
C THR A 97 5.58 -8.04 5.35
N ASP A 98 6.73 -7.64 5.83
CA ASP A 98 6.91 -7.08 7.17
C ASP A 98 6.74 -5.55 7.21
N HIS A 99 6.59 -4.90 6.05
CA HIS A 99 6.39 -3.46 5.94
C HIS A 99 5.58 -3.04 4.71
N ILE A 100 4.90 -1.89 4.84
CA ILE A 100 4.21 -1.16 3.77
C ILE A 100 4.73 0.27 3.84
N GLU A 101 5.22 0.82 2.73
CA GLU A 101 5.86 2.13 2.70
C GLU A 101 4.86 3.28 2.85
N LEU A 102 3.62 3.08 2.41
CA LEU A 102 2.58 4.11 2.49
C LEU A 102 1.24 3.47 2.85
N TYR A 103 0.69 3.83 4.03
CA TYR A 103 -0.65 3.39 4.43
C TYR A 103 -1.58 4.59 4.53
N GLN A 104 -2.76 4.51 3.89
CA GLN A 104 -3.64 5.64 3.69
C GLN A 104 -5.02 5.40 4.31
N VAL A 105 -5.72 6.49 4.60
CA VAL A 105 -7.15 6.43 4.92
C VAL A 105 -7.95 6.56 3.63
N HIS A 106 -8.73 5.53 3.32
CA HIS A 106 -9.46 5.42 2.06
C HIS A 106 -10.72 6.30 2.05
N ASN A 107 -10.95 7.02 0.95
CA ASN A 107 -12.17 7.81 0.70
C ASN A 107 -12.54 8.75 1.86
N ARG A 108 -11.65 9.67 2.22
CA ARG A 108 -11.93 10.71 3.21
C ARG A 108 -12.53 11.95 2.56
N SER A 109 -13.61 12.45 3.15
CA SER A 109 -14.11 13.79 2.88
C SER A 109 -13.36 14.83 3.73
N ALA A 110 -13.43 16.11 3.35
CA ALA A 110 -12.89 17.19 4.17
C ALA A 110 -13.53 17.22 5.59
N ALA A 111 -14.83 16.92 5.70
CA ALA A 111 -15.53 16.85 6.98
C ALA A 111 -15.04 15.69 7.87
N ASP A 112 -14.55 14.60 7.30
CA ASP A 112 -13.93 13.52 8.06
C ASP A 112 -12.58 13.94 8.62
N LEU A 113 -11.81 14.76 7.90
CA LEU A 113 -10.53 15.27 8.36
C LEU A 113 -10.66 16.20 9.57
N GLU A 114 -11.71 17.01 9.63
CA GLU A 114 -12.01 17.86 10.79
C GLU A 114 -12.35 17.05 12.05
N LYS A 115 -13.04 15.91 11.90
CA LYS A 115 -13.39 15.01 13.02
C LYS A 115 -12.20 14.22 13.56
N ILE A 116 -11.18 14.05 12.76
CA ILE A 116 -10.00 13.28 13.11
C ILE A 116 -9.11 14.07 14.10
N GLY A 117 -9.19 15.40 14.15
CA GLY A 117 -8.48 16.25 15.09
C GLY A 117 -6.95 16.30 14.93
N GLU A 118 -6.31 17.17 15.70
CA GLU A 118 -4.85 17.20 15.82
C GLU A 118 -4.37 15.91 16.47
N GLY A 119 -3.66 15.05 15.75
CA GLY A 119 -3.15 13.77 16.21
C GLY A 119 -3.67 12.55 15.47
N SER A 120 -4.63 12.71 14.57
CA SER A 120 -5.04 11.64 13.69
C SER A 120 -4.18 11.62 12.43
N PHE A 121 -3.81 10.42 12.06
CA PHE A 121 -2.97 10.07 10.96
C PHE A 121 -3.47 10.60 9.60
N VAL A 122 -3.22 11.88 9.31
CA VAL A 122 -3.13 12.41 7.97
C VAL A 122 -1.65 12.48 7.65
N GLY A 123 -1.04 11.35 7.39
CA GLY A 123 0.38 11.28 7.12
C GLY A 123 0.75 9.94 6.54
N HIS A 124 1.79 9.95 5.76
CA HIS A 124 2.42 8.77 5.24
C HIS A 124 2.96 7.94 6.42
N ILE A 125 2.44 6.75 6.63
CA ILE A 125 2.91 5.84 7.67
C ILE A 125 3.78 4.80 7.01
N PHE A 126 5.06 4.78 7.36
CA PHE A 126 5.87 3.59 7.22
C PHE A 126 5.41 2.61 8.31
N VAL A 127 4.76 1.53 7.92
CA VAL A 127 4.27 0.52 8.85
C VAL A 127 5.13 -0.72 8.74
N SER A 128 5.75 -1.11 9.86
CA SER A 128 6.37 -2.41 10.01
C SER A 128 5.89 -3.05 11.32
N HIS A 129 5.91 -4.38 11.41
CA HIS A 129 5.56 -5.12 12.62
C HIS A 129 6.28 -4.62 13.89
N ASN A 130 7.45 -4.04 13.75
CA ASN A 130 8.25 -3.55 14.87
C ASN A 130 7.94 -2.10 15.28
N ASN A 131 7.10 -1.36 14.55
CA ASN A 131 6.84 0.06 14.77
C ASN A 131 5.38 0.43 15.11
N LEU A 132 4.47 -0.53 15.18
CA LEU A 132 3.04 -0.29 15.45
C LEU A 132 2.76 0.23 16.87
N LEU A 133 3.74 0.23 17.78
CA LEU A 133 3.54 0.58 19.20
C LEU A 133 4.42 1.75 19.70
N LYS A 134 5.10 2.47 18.86
CA LYS A 134 5.92 3.63 19.27
C LYS A 134 5.36 4.91 18.67
N ASN A 135 4.60 5.60 19.49
CA ASN A 135 4.06 6.97 19.56
C ASN A 135 2.55 7.05 19.62
#